data_54e7f2709d4716d73e7bedaf8ac7505d
#
_entry.id   54e7f2709d4716d73e7bedaf8ac7505d
#
_cell.length_a   1.000
_cell.length_b   1.000
_cell.length_c   1.000
_cell.angle_alpha   90.00
_cell.angle_beta   90.00
_cell.angle_gamma   90.00
#
_symmetry.space_group_name_H-M   'P 1'
#
loop_
_entity.id
_entity.type
_entity.pdbx_description
1 polymer ?
#
loop_
_entity_poly.entity_id
_entity_poly.type
_entity_poly.pdbx_seq_one_letter_code
_entity_poly.pdbx_strand_id
1 'polypeptide(L)'
;MKRTIIDASQLELTEKVVSIKRVTKVVKGGRNMRFAALVVVGDGNGHVGAGLGKAAEVPEAIRKGKEDAIKKLIEVPMDENKSIPHDFEGKFGSANVLLKRAPGGTGIIAGGPARAVLELAGYKNIRTKSLGSNNKQNVVLATIEGLGALTTPEEVAKKRGKSVEEILA
;
A
#
# COMPACT_ATOMS: atom_id res chain seq x y z
N MET A 1 2.38 -9.53 -11.06
CA MET A 1 2.40 -8.06 -10.89
C MET A 1 3.23 -7.43 -12.00
N LYS A 2 2.66 -6.55 -12.83
CA LYS A 2 3.44 -5.73 -13.76
C LYS A 2 4.14 -4.65 -12.93
N ARG A 3 5.44 -4.74 -12.74
CA ARG A 3 6.24 -3.66 -12.16
C ARG A 3 6.54 -2.64 -13.26
N THR A 4 5.68 -1.67 -13.44
CA THR A 4 6.03 -0.48 -14.22
C THR A 4 6.98 0.34 -13.36
N ILE A 5 8.16 0.66 -13.89
CA ILE A 5 9.08 1.57 -13.21
C ILE A 5 8.48 2.97 -13.34
N ILE A 6 7.99 3.51 -12.23
CA ILE A 6 7.38 4.84 -12.16
C ILE A 6 8.51 5.83 -11.85
N ASP A 7 8.62 6.89 -12.66
CA ASP A 7 9.60 7.95 -12.41
C ASP A 7 9.11 8.87 -11.28
N ALA A 8 9.67 8.64 -10.09
CA ALA A 8 9.31 9.37 -8.88
C ALA A 8 9.70 10.85 -8.88
N SER A 9 10.55 11.28 -9.82
CA SER A 9 11.03 12.68 -9.89
C SER A 9 9.95 13.65 -10.36
N GLN A 10 8.90 13.16 -11.02
CA GLN A 10 7.77 13.95 -11.53
C GLN A 10 6.56 13.98 -10.58
N LEU A 11 6.65 13.28 -9.44
CA LEU A 11 5.54 13.12 -8.50
C LEU A 11 5.77 13.93 -7.21
N GLU A 12 4.75 14.63 -6.76
CA GLU A 12 4.73 15.25 -5.42
C GLU A 12 4.42 14.20 -4.36
N LEU A 13 5.46 13.55 -3.86
CA LEU A 13 5.32 12.45 -2.91
C LEU A 13 5.22 12.93 -1.47
N THR A 14 4.13 12.57 -0.82
CA THR A 14 3.93 12.71 0.63
C THR A 14 4.32 11.42 1.33
N GLU A 15 4.94 11.53 2.52
CA GLU A 15 5.36 10.38 3.31
C GLU A 15 4.58 10.27 4.63
N LYS A 16 4.34 9.04 5.07
CA LYS A 16 3.75 8.75 6.37
C LYS A 16 4.46 7.60 7.06
N VAL A 17 4.96 7.85 8.27
CA VAL A 17 5.59 6.83 9.09
C VAL A 17 4.51 6.01 9.80
N VAL A 18 4.40 4.73 9.46
CA VAL A 18 3.38 3.82 10.04
C VAL A 18 3.83 3.25 11.38
N SER A 19 5.10 2.88 11.50
CA SER A 19 5.65 2.42 12.77
C SER A 19 7.16 2.52 12.82
N ILE A 20 7.67 2.77 14.02
CA ILE A 20 9.10 2.70 14.36
C ILE A 20 9.24 1.63 15.44
N LYS A 21 10.21 0.73 15.27
CA LYS A 21 10.53 -0.32 16.24
C LYS A 21 12.03 -0.36 16.50
N ARG A 22 12.41 -0.54 17.75
CA ARG A 22 13.80 -0.84 18.10
C ARG A 22 14.04 -2.33 17.88
N VAL A 23 15.01 -2.67 17.06
CA VAL A 23 15.43 -4.06 16.76
C VAL A 23 16.85 -4.30 17.25
N THR A 24 17.14 -5.50 17.67
CA THR A 24 18.42 -5.86 18.27
C THR A 24 18.97 -7.10 17.61
N LYS A 25 20.24 -7.07 17.23
CA LYS A 25 21.01 -8.26 16.82
C LYS A 25 21.97 -8.62 17.94
N VAL A 26 21.81 -9.81 18.48
CA VAL A 26 22.73 -10.37 19.48
C VAL A 26 23.98 -10.90 18.77
N VAL A 27 25.15 -10.52 19.24
CA VAL A 27 26.45 -10.94 18.71
C VAL A 27 27.34 -11.41 19.86
N LYS A 28 28.46 -12.11 19.56
CA LYS A 28 29.47 -12.43 20.57
C LYS A 28 29.99 -11.11 21.16
N GLY A 29 29.81 -10.92 22.47
CA GLY A 29 30.24 -9.71 23.18
C GLY A 29 29.19 -8.63 23.39
N GLY A 30 27.93 -8.80 22.91
CA GLY A 30 26.90 -7.81 23.21
C GLY A 30 25.68 -7.80 22.29
N ARG A 31 25.01 -6.64 22.28
CA ARG A 31 23.77 -6.43 21.50
C ARG A 31 23.93 -5.17 20.65
N ASN A 32 23.80 -5.33 19.33
CA ASN A 32 23.74 -4.20 18.40
C ASN A 32 22.28 -3.75 18.23
N MET A 33 21.96 -2.56 18.72
CA MET A 33 20.62 -1.98 18.62
C MET A 33 20.50 -1.12 17.36
N ARG A 34 19.37 -1.21 16.69
CA ARG A 34 19.00 -0.36 15.54
C ARG A 34 17.51 -0.02 15.59
N PHE A 35 17.13 0.99 14.81
CA PHE A 35 15.72 1.33 14.60
C PHE A 35 15.28 0.86 13.22
N ALA A 36 14.07 0.31 13.16
CA ALA A 36 13.39 -0.07 11.93
C ALA A 36 12.17 0.83 11.77
N ALA A 37 12.10 1.60 10.69
CA ALA A 37 10.98 2.46 10.34
C ALA A 37 10.24 1.87 9.14
N LEU A 38 8.92 1.71 9.27
CA LEU A 38 8.02 1.36 8.18
C LEU A 38 7.42 2.66 7.66
N VAL A 39 7.71 2.98 6.42
CA VAL A 39 7.30 4.23 5.76
C VAL A 39 6.44 3.89 4.55
N VAL A 40 5.37 4.63 4.37
CA VAL A 40 4.53 4.60 3.17
C VAL A 40 4.66 5.95 2.47
N VAL A 41 4.74 5.93 1.15
CA VAL A 41 4.86 7.12 0.30
C VAL A 41 3.79 7.06 -0.77
N GLY A 42 3.20 8.19 -1.12
CA GLY A 42 2.21 8.30 -2.19
C GLY A 42 1.98 9.75 -2.61
N ASP A 43 1.34 9.93 -3.75
CA ASP A 43 1.03 11.22 -4.37
C ASP A 43 -0.44 11.66 -4.18
N GLY A 44 -1.27 10.79 -3.58
CA GLY A 44 -2.72 11.04 -3.48
C GLY A 44 -3.49 10.93 -4.80
N ASN A 45 -2.85 10.49 -5.88
CA ASN A 45 -3.39 10.42 -7.23
C ASN A 45 -3.24 9.04 -7.90
N GLY A 46 -3.12 7.99 -7.10
CA GLY A 46 -3.06 6.62 -7.60
C GLY A 46 -1.69 5.98 -7.52
N HIS A 47 -0.68 6.65 -6.97
CA HIS A 47 0.61 6.04 -6.76
C HIS A 47 0.89 5.85 -5.27
N VAL A 48 1.30 4.66 -4.88
CA VAL A 48 1.64 4.34 -3.50
C VAL A 48 2.74 3.30 -3.42
N GLY A 49 3.59 3.42 -2.43
CA GLY A 49 4.65 2.46 -2.15
C GLY A 49 4.94 2.35 -0.67
N ALA A 50 5.50 1.24 -0.23
CA ALA A 50 5.95 1.08 1.14
C ALA A 50 7.37 0.53 1.21
N GLY A 51 8.12 1.03 2.17
CA GLY A 51 9.50 0.65 2.39
C GLY A 51 9.84 0.47 3.86
N LEU A 52 10.87 -0.32 4.11
CA LEU A 52 11.39 -0.60 5.43
C LEU A 52 12.86 -0.16 5.52
N GLY A 53 13.10 0.91 6.28
CA GLY A 53 14.45 1.39 6.57
C GLY A 53 14.96 0.91 7.91
N LYS A 54 16.25 0.58 8.00
CA LYS A 54 16.93 0.22 9.26
C LYS A 54 18.22 1.04 9.40
N ALA A 55 18.41 1.72 10.55
CA ALA A 55 19.60 2.48 10.85
C ALA A 55 19.88 2.53 12.36
N ALA A 56 21.03 3.09 12.75
CA ALA A 56 21.36 3.32 14.15
C ALA A 56 20.47 4.43 14.76
N GLU A 57 20.10 5.42 13.94
CA GLU A 57 19.27 6.56 14.33
C GLU A 57 17.90 6.53 13.63
N VAL A 58 16.89 7.10 14.29
CA VAL A 58 15.51 7.13 13.76
C VAL A 58 15.38 7.94 12.46
N PRO A 59 15.94 9.17 12.34
CA PRO A 59 15.84 9.95 11.09
C PRO A 59 16.45 9.21 9.89
N GLU A 60 17.60 8.59 10.08
CA GLU A 60 18.24 7.79 9.04
C GLU A 60 17.44 6.56 8.65
N ALA A 61 16.76 5.90 9.62
CA ALA A 61 15.88 4.78 9.33
C ALA A 61 14.67 5.22 8.49
N ILE A 62 14.10 6.40 8.78
CA ILE A 62 12.98 6.97 8.01
C ILE A 62 13.45 7.31 6.59
N ARG A 63 14.59 8.00 6.42
CA ARG A 63 15.15 8.35 5.12
C ARG A 63 15.35 7.11 4.24
N LYS A 64 15.98 6.06 4.77
CA LYS A 64 16.15 4.79 4.08
C LYS A 64 14.83 4.08 3.76
N GLY A 65 13.85 4.18 4.67
CA GLY A 65 12.50 3.65 4.44
C GLY A 65 11.79 4.37 3.29
N LYS A 66 11.91 5.69 3.21
CA LYS A 66 11.39 6.50 2.10
C LYS A 66 12.02 6.11 0.76
N GLU A 67 13.35 6.01 0.70
CA GLU A 67 14.07 5.60 -0.51
C GLU A 67 13.65 4.19 -0.98
N ASP A 68 13.45 3.25 -0.05
CA ASP A 68 12.97 1.90 -0.37
C ASP A 68 11.50 1.91 -0.85
N ALA A 69 10.65 2.77 -0.26
CA ALA A 69 9.27 2.94 -0.67
C ALA A 69 9.14 3.52 -2.09
N ILE A 70 9.94 4.52 -2.43
CA ILE A 70 9.98 5.14 -3.76
C ILE A 70 10.36 4.10 -4.85
N LYS A 71 11.30 3.21 -4.57
CA LYS A 71 11.68 2.14 -5.51
C LYS A 71 10.58 1.09 -5.72
N LYS A 72 9.57 1.06 -4.86
CA LYS A 72 8.47 0.08 -4.85
C LYS A 72 7.11 0.74 -5.10
N LEU A 73 7.09 1.90 -5.74
CA LEU A 73 5.85 2.54 -6.14
C LEU A 73 5.07 1.66 -7.11
N ILE A 74 3.78 1.59 -6.89
CA ILE A 74 2.81 0.97 -7.78
C ILE A 74 1.72 1.96 -8.15
N GLU A 75 1.16 1.82 -9.33
CA GLU A 75 -0.06 2.50 -9.75
C GLU A 75 -1.27 1.64 -9.37
N VAL A 76 -2.29 2.27 -8.81
CA VAL A 76 -3.51 1.61 -8.35
C VAL A 76 -4.74 2.19 -9.03
N PRO A 77 -5.68 1.33 -9.51
CA PRO A 77 -6.87 1.78 -10.18
C PRO A 77 -7.86 2.41 -9.21
N MET A 78 -8.47 3.52 -9.61
CA MET A 78 -9.53 4.20 -8.87
C MET A 78 -10.78 4.38 -9.73
N ASP A 79 -11.95 4.25 -9.10
CA ASP A 79 -13.25 4.55 -9.65
C ASP A 79 -13.56 6.08 -9.56
N GLU A 80 -14.60 6.56 -10.25
CA GLU A 80 -15.09 7.95 -10.20
C GLU A 80 -15.34 8.45 -8.78
N ASN A 81 -15.79 7.57 -7.89
CA ASN A 81 -16.01 7.86 -6.47
C ASN A 81 -14.72 7.84 -5.61
N LYS A 82 -13.55 7.75 -6.23
CA LYS A 82 -12.29 7.50 -5.54
C LYS A 82 -12.35 6.27 -4.61
N SER A 83 -12.97 5.21 -5.11
CA SER A 83 -13.05 3.88 -4.52
C SER A 83 -12.33 2.85 -5.40
N ILE A 84 -12.29 1.59 -4.95
CA ILE A 84 -11.77 0.48 -5.74
C ILE A 84 -12.82 -0.01 -6.75
N PRO A 85 -12.42 -0.53 -7.92
CA PRO A 85 -13.36 -1.01 -8.95
C PRO A 85 -14.17 -2.23 -8.51
N HIS A 86 -13.59 -3.13 -7.74
CA HIS A 86 -14.25 -4.34 -7.21
C HIS A 86 -13.67 -4.77 -5.85
N ASP A 87 -14.42 -5.60 -5.12
CA ASP A 87 -13.97 -6.17 -3.85
C ASP A 87 -12.79 -7.13 -4.08
N PHE A 88 -11.79 -7.08 -3.22
CA PHE A 88 -10.60 -7.93 -3.31
C PHE A 88 -10.00 -8.22 -1.94
N GLU A 89 -9.36 -9.38 -1.80
CA GLU A 89 -8.63 -9.76 -0.59
C GLU A 89 -7.13 -9.83 -0.89
N GLY A 90 -6.39 -8.84 -0.36
CA GLY A 90 -4.92 -8.81 -0.46
C GLY A 90 -4.29 -9.68 0.61
N LYS A 91 -3.25 -10.45 0.25
CA LYS A 91 -2.56 -11.38 1.15
C LYS A 91 -1.06 -11.15 1.11
N PHE A 92 -0.43 -11.10 2.28
CA PHE A 92 1.01 -11.10 2.41
C PHE A 92 1.44 -11.83 3.71
N GLY A 93 2.16 -12.93 3.55
CA GLY A 93 2.47 -13.80 4.68
C GLY A 93 1.19 -14.29 5.37
N SER A 94 1.07 -14.04 6.67
CA SER A 94 -0.12 -14.38 7.47
C SER A 94 -1.13 -13.22 7.61
N ALA A 95 -0.90 -12.09 6.96
CA ALA A 95 -1.85 -10.97 6.95
C ALA A 95 -2.77 -11.05 5.73
N ASN A 96 -4.05 -10.92 5.98
CA ASN A 96 -5.10 -10.82 4.98
C ASN A 96 -5.85 -9.51 5.18
N VAL A 97 -6.05 -8.74 4.12
CA VAL A 97 -6.80 -7.48 4.15
C VAL A 97 -7.89 -7.53 3.11
N LEU A 98 -9.12 -7.54 3.58
CA LEU A 98 -10.29 -7.44 2.72
C LEU A 98 -10.52 -5.98 2.35
N LEU A 99 -10.55 -5.70 1.05
CA LEU A 99 -10.85 -4.40 0.46
C LEU A 99 -12.24 -4.47 -0.15
N LYS A 100 -13.14 -3.58 0.25
CA LYS A 100 -14.52 -3.52 -0.26
C LYS A 100 -14.81 -2.16 -0.87
N ARG A 101 -15.41 -2.19 -2.05
CA ARG A 101 -15.94 -0.99 -2.70
C ARG A 101 -16.94 -0.28 -1.79
N ALA A 102 -16.93 1.03 -1.81
CA ALA A 102 -17.86 1.85 -1.05
C ALA A 102 -18.39 3.01 -1.90
N PRO A 103 -19.67 3.39 -1.72
CA PRO A 103 -20.25 4.54 -2.38
C PRO A 103 -19.60 5.85 -1.91
N GLY A 104 -19.77 6.91 -2.69
CA GLY A 104 -19.33 8.26 -2.32
C GLY A 104 -19.90 8.70 -0.98
N GLY A 105 -19.09 9.40 -0.17
CA GLY A 105 -19.46 9.88 1.15
C GLY A 105 -19.21 8.90 2.31
N THR A 106 -18.79 7.66 2.03
CA THR A 106 -18.48 6.66 3.09
C THR A 106 -17.22 7.01 3.88
N GLY A 107 -16.23 7.63 3.24
CA GLY A 107 -14.91 7.86 3.84
C GLY A 107 -14.03 6.60 3.84
N ILE A 108 -12.85 6.71 4.46
CA ILE A 108 -11.90 5.61 4.59
C ILE A 108 -12.15 4.88 5.90
N ILE A 109 -12.73 3.68 5.82
CA ILE A 109 -12.95 2.80 6.97
C ILE A 109 -11.89 1.71 6.93
N ALA A 110 -10.77 1.94 7.63
CA ALA A 110 -9.60 1.07 7.61
C ALA A 110 -8.84 1.06 8.93
N GLY A 111 -8.19 -0.04 9.24
CA GLY A 111 -7.21 -0.12 10.33
C GLY A 111 -5.98 0.77 10.06
N GLY A 112 -5.32 1.26 11.09
CA GLY A 112 -4.24 2.26 10.98
C GLY A 112 -3.21 2.01 9.88
N PRO A 113 -2.58 0.82 9.79
CA PRO A 113 -1.60 0.53 8.74
C PRO A 113 -2.19 0.55 7.33
N ALA A 114 -3.36 -0.04 7.12
CA ALA A 114 -4.05 -0.04 5.83
C ALA A 114 -4.54 1.37 5.46
N ARG A 115 -5.06 2.12 6.45
CA ARG A 115 -5.50 3.52 6.26
C ARG A 115 -4.37 4.40 5.73
N ALA A 116 -3.16 4.27 6.27
CA ALA A 116 -2.01 5.05 5.80
C ALA A 116 -1.71 4.82 4.32
N VAL A 117 -1.84 3.58 3.83
CA VAL A 117 -1.67 3.24 2.41
C VAL A 117 -2.77 3.87 1.57
N LEU A 118 -4.03 3.73 1.99
CA LEU A 118 -5.20 4.18 1.24
C LEU A 118 -5.28 5.72 1.13
N GLU A 119 -4.97 6.42 2.23
CA GLU A 119 -4.91 7.89 2.25
C GLU A 119 -3.85 8.41 1.27
N LEU A 120 -2.63 7.85 1.31
CA LEU A 120 -1.54 8.25 0.44
C LEU A 120 -1.73 7.82 -1.02
N ALA A 121 -2.48 6.75 -1.27
CA ALA A 121 -2.89 6.36 -2.61
C ALA A 121 -3.96 7.30 -3.20
N GLY A 122 -4.70 8.06 -2.37
CA GLY A 122 -5.72 9.01 -2.80
C GLY A 122 -7.15 8.46 -2.78
N TYR A 123 -7.38 7.28 -2.22
CA TYR A 123 -8.75 6.79 -2.01
C TYR A 123 -9.49 7.68 -1.03
N LYS A 124 -10.79 7.88 -1.28
CA LYS A 124 -11.69 8.63 -0.40
C LYS A 124 -12.80 7.76 0.19
N ASN A 125 -13.22 6.73 -0.54
CA ASN A 125 -14.36 5.91 -0.16
C ASN A 125 -14.00 4.43 -0.28
N ILE A 126 -13.70 3.80 0.86
CA ILE A 126 -13.31 2.38 0.89
C ILE A 126 -13.58 1.80 2.28
N ARG A 127 -14.03 0.55 2.33
CA ARG A 127 -14.17 -0.23 3.56
C ARG A 127 -13.17 -1.37 3.57
N THR A 128 -12.45 -1.53 4.66
CA THR A 128 -11.46 -2.59 4.80
C THR A 128 -11.56 -3.32 6.13
N LYS A 129 -11.12 -4.57 6.13
CA LYS A 129 -10.99 -5.37 7.34
C LYS A 129 -9.71 -6.19 7.30
N SER A 130 -8.89 -6.07 8.34
CA SER A 130 -7.76 -6.98 8.55
C SER A 130 -8.27 -8.28 9.19
N LEU A 131 -8.13 -9.40 8.49
CA LEU A 131 -8.66 -10.71 8.88
C LEU A 131 -7.59 -11.66 9.43
N GLY A 132 -6.33 -11.39 9.17
CA GLY A 132 -5.20 -12.22 9.58
C GLY A 132 -4.36 -11.56 10.66
N SER A 133 -3.05 -11.66 10.52
CA SER A 133 -2.07 -11.10 11.44
C SER A 133 -2.18 -9.59 11.56
N ASN A 134 -2.01 -9.07 12.78
CA ASN A 134 -1.95 -7.63 13.07
C ASN A 134 -0.54 -7.03 12.93
N ASN A 135 0.42 -7.76 12.34
CA ASN A 135 1.74 -7.21 12.07
C ASN A 135 1.64 -6.06 11.06
N LYS A 136 1.92 -4.85 11.52
CA LYS A 136 1.78 -3.61 10.72
C LYS A 136 2.49 -3.68 9.37
N GLN A 137 3.68 -4.27 9.31
CA GLN A 137 4.42 -4.45 8.06
C GLN A 137 3.67 -5.36 7.09
N ASN A 138 3.21 -6.52 7.57
CA ASN A 138 2.48 -7.46 6.72
C ASN A 138 1.14 -6.90 6.26
N VAL A 139 0.43 -6.16 7.13
CA VAL A 139 -0.84 -5.50 6.76
C VAL A 139 -0.63 -4.45 5.67
N VAL A 140 0.41 -3.62 5.77
CA VAL A 140 0.76 -2.63 4.73
C VAL A 140 1.06 -3.33 3.40
N LEU A 141 1.89 -4.37 3.42
CA LEU A 141 2.25 -5.11 2.21
C LEU A 141 1.06 -5.87 1.62
N ALA A 142 0.21 -6.49 2.46
CA ALA A 142 -1.03 -7.13 2.00
C ALA A 142 -2.00 -6.14 1.35
N THR A 143 -2.09 -4.92 1.89
CA THR A 143 -2.90 -3.85 1.28
C THR A 143 -2.35 -3.45 -0.09
N ILE A 144 -1.04 -3.24 -0.21
CA ILE A 144 -0.38 -2.88 -1.48
C ILE A 144 -0.52 -4.01 -2.52
N GLU A 145 -0.31 -5.27 -2.12
CA GLU A 145 -0.52 -6.43 -3.00
C GLU A 145 -1.97 -6.53 -3.48
N GLY A 146 -2.92 -6.30 -2.56
CA GLY A 146 -4.35 -6.27 -2.89
C GLY A 146 -4.70 -5.19 -3.90
N LEU A 147 -4.21 -3.96 -3.69
CA LEU A 147 -4.44 -2.84 -4.60
C LEU A 147 -3.79 -3.05 -5.97
N GLY A 148 -2.59 -3.59 -6.02
CA GLY A 148 -1.88 -3.88 -7.26
C GLY A 148 -2.42 -5.09 -8.04
N ALA A 149 -3.29 -5.89 -7.44
CA ALA A 149 -3.96 -7.01 -8.10
C ALA A 149 -5.35 -6.63 -8.65
N LEU A 150 -5.86 -5.43 -8.34
CA LEU A 150 -7.11 -4.93 -8.88
C LEU A 150 -7.03 -4.81 -10.40
N THR A 151 -8.14 -5.11 -11.06
CA THR A 151 -8.29 -4.97 -12.52
C THR A 151 -9.44 -4.03 -12.85
N THR A 152 -9.25 -3.20 -13.85
CA THR A 152 -10.32 -2.33 -14.35
C THR A 152 -11.25 -3.08 -15.32
N PRO A 153 -12.52 -2.67 -15.46
CA PRO A 153 -13.42 -3.25 -16.47
C PRO A 153 -12.83 -3.20 -17.88
N GLU A 154 -12.10 -2.12 -18.22
CA GLU A 154 -11.44 -1.92 -19.51
C GLU A 154 -10.32 -2.97 -19.74
N GLU A 155 -9.52 -3.25 -18.73
CA GLU A 155 -8.50 -4.31 -18.83
C GLU A 155 -9.12 -5.71 -19.01
N VAL A 156 -10.25 -5.97 -18.35
CA VAL A 156 -10.98 -7.24 -18.50
C VAL A 156 -11.60 -7.34 -19.89
N ALA A 157 -12.21 -6.26 -20.38
CA ALA A 157 -12.77 -6.15 -21.71
C ALA A 157 -11.71 -6.43 -22.79
N LYS A 158 -10.56 -5.79 -22.67
CA LYS A 158 -9.40 -6.01 -23.58
C LYS A 158 -8.90 -7.46 -23.55
N LYS A 159 -8.85 -8.10 -22.39
CA LYS A 159 -8.40 -9.49 -22.24
C LYS A 159 -9.42 -10.49 -22.83
N ARG A 160 -10.71 -10.17 -22.79
CA ARG A 160 -11.79 -11.03 -23.28
C ARG A 160 -12.23 -10.73 -24.70
N GLY A 161 -11.74 -9.63 -25.32
CA GLY A 161 -12.15 -9.18 -26.65
C GLY A 161 -13.62 -8.75 -26.72
N LYS A 162 -14.17 -8.22 -25.62
CA LYS A 162 -15.55 -7.77 -25.47
C LYS A 162 -15.60 -6.27 -25.19
N SER A 163 -16.78 -5.67 -25.37
CA SER A 163 -17.01 -4.28 -24.97
C SER A 163 -17.11 -4.17 -23.43
N VAL A 164 -16.84 -2.96 -22.90
CA VAL A 164 -16.98 -2.69 -21.46
C VAL A 164 -18.44 -2.88 -21.01
N GLU A 165 -19.39 -2.48 -21.86
CA GLU A 165 -20.83 -2.62 -21.60
C GLU A 165 -21.24 -4.09 -21.43
N GLU A 166 -20.72 -4.98 -22.27
CA GLU A 166 -20.95 -6.43 -22.15
C GLU A 166 -20.31 -7.07 -20.90
N ILE A 167 -19.31 -6.43 -20.32
CA ILE A 167 -18.65 -6.90 -19.09
C ILE A 167 -19.42 -6.44 -17.84
N LEU A 168 -20.08 -5.28 -17.91
CA LEU A 168 -20.82 -4.68 -16.79
C LEU A 168 -22.30 -5.08 -16.75
N ALA A 169 -22.84 -5.60 -17.87
CA ALA A 169 -24.18 -6.17 -17.95
C ALA A 169 -24.25 -7.55 -17.27
#